data_fad216208ca9e5429181d61677ef46f7
#
_entry.id   fad216208ca9e5429181d61677ef46f7
#
_cell.length_a   1.000
_cell.length_b   1.000
_cell.length_c   1.000
_cell.angle_alpha   90.00
_cell.angle_beta   90.00
_cell.angle_gamma   90.00
#
_symmetry.space_group_name_H-M   'P 1'
#
loop_
_entity.id
_entity.type
_entity.pdbx_description
1 polymer ?
#
loop_
_entity_poly.entity_id
_entity_poly.type
_entity_poly.pdbx_seq_one_letter_code
_entity_poly.pdbx_strand_id
1 'polypeptide(L)'
;MRRRDILWRGLAAGGVTAGLSISKSATAQPATTNQKALHPKSNPGRFWPDGIRMPVSISLMFESGAQPRFGAPTPLVRWVPPEGIYDLPTMTWYRYGVTEGIPRALEMFKRLNITVTSHMAGQAVEMYPDTAKSIVQAGHEAAAHGWDWSTQSTMTEEQEKAFIRKNVNIIKEVTGQRALGFNAPGLRASRYILNNLNALGFKYHIDDVSRDEPFVVQIDDKSEIAVVPYTIDLNDIFAYEGRHFSDGELQDAMKRSFDQLYEEAGSRRRMMSIAIHDRLMRPEHAKTMGEFIRYAQQKQGVSFMKKIDIVDYILRAPNAIREPIGTVYPFIPGLYRGA
;
A
#
# COMPACT_ATOMS: atom_id res chain seq x y z
N MET A 1 13.73 -44.88 -6.57
CA MET A 1 15.11 -45.03 -6.09
C MET A 1 15.39 -43.96 -5.03
N ARG A 2 15.68 -44.43 -3.83
CA ARG A 2 16.33 -43.85 -2.64
C ARG A 2 15.99 -42.41 -2.20
N ARG A 3 15.18 -42.36 -1.12
CA ARG A 3 15.07 -41.31 -0.12
C ARG A 3 16.44 -41.09 0.55
N ARG A 4 16.80 -39.86 0.85
CA ARG A 4 17.86 -39.53 1.79
C ARG A 4 17.27 -38.77 2.98
N ASP A 5 17.22 -39.46 4.11
CA ASP A 5 16.92 -38.93 5.43
C ASP A 5 18.12 -38.11 5.92
N ILE A 6 17.86 -36.93 6.41
CA ILE A 6 18.85 -36.13 7.16
C ILE A 6 18.50 -36.18 8.63
N LEU A 7 19.30 -36.97 9.34
CA LEU A 7 19.27 -37.16 10.80
C LEU A 7 19.81 -35.91 11.52
N TRP A 8 19.08 -35.42 12.47
CA TRP A 8 19.54 -34.51 13.51
C TRP A 8 20.36 -35.32 14.54
N ARG A 9 21.63 -34.96 14.73
CA ARG A 9 22.44 -35.42 15.86
C ARG A 9 22.46 -34.35 16.93
N GLY A 10 21.91 -34.69 18.11
CA GLY A 10 22.10 -33.93 19.33
C GLY A 10 23.54 -34.10 19.87
N LEU A 11 24.05 -33.05 20.48
CA LEU A 11 25.29 -33.08 21.27
C LEU A 11 24.93 -32.84 22.73
N ALA A 12 25.35 -33.77 23.54
CA ALA A 12 25.15 -33.83 24.97
C ALA A 12 26.15 -32.97 25.74
N ALA A 13 25.76 -32.64 26.94
CA ALA A 13 26.35 -31.83 27.97
C ALA A 13 27.79 -32.19 28.35
N GLY A 14 28.59 -31.16 28.62
CA GLY A 14 29.80 -31.22 29.44
C GLY A 14 29.72 -30.09 30.48
N GLY A 15 29.54 -30.48 31.75
CA GLY A 15 29.52 -29.55 32.87
C GLY A 15 30.96 -29.17 33.28
N VAL A 16 31.17 -27.87 33.57
CA VAL A 16 32.29 -27.39 34.34
C VAL A 16 31.78 -26.42 35.40
N THR A 17 31.94 -26.82 36.64
CA THR A 17 31.73 -25.97 37.83
C THR A 17 32.92 -25.03 38.02
N ALA A 18 32.71 -23.73 38.12
CA ALA A 18 33.69 -22.79 38.67
C ALA A 18 32.95 -21.63 39.39
N GLY A 19 33.29 -21.52 40.61
CA GLY A 19 33.42 -20.43 41.57
C GLY A 19 32.49 -19.20 41.47
N LEU A 20 31.65 -19.05 42.52
CA LEU A 20 30.98 -17.81 42.84
C LEU A 20 31.94 -16.69 43.25
N SER A 21 31.91 -15.59 42.55
CA SER A 21 32.31 -14.28 43.07
C SER A 21 31.11 -13.38 43.06
N ILE A 22 30.63 -13.02 44.26
CA ILE A 22 29.54 -12.08 44.45
C ILE A 22 30.09 -10.66 44.27
N SER A 23 29.86 -10.04 43.12
CA SER A 23 30.01 -8.59 42.93
C SER A 23 28.64 -7.92 43.13
N LYS A 24 28.61 -6.92 44.02
CA LYS A 24 27.42 -6.14 44.33
C LYS A 24 26.90 -5.46 43.05
N SER A 25 25.69 -5.84 42.62
CA SER A 25 24.95 -5.15 41.58
C SER A 25 24.58 -3.75 42.05
N ALA A 26 25.11 -2.75 41.36
CA ALA A 26 24.55 -1.42 41.39
C ALA A 26 23.16 -1.46 40.73
N THR A 27 22.14 -1.09 41.50
CA THR A 27 20.78 -0.90 41.01
C THR A 27 20.78 0.27 40.01
N ALA A 28 20.78 -0.06 38.73
CA ALA A 28 20.47 0.92 37.68
C ALA A 28 18.99 1.32 37.85
N GLN A 29 18.74 2.58 38.19
CA GLN A 29 17.41 3.17 38.06
C GLN A 29 16.95 3.06 36.60
N PRO A 30 15.70 2.67 36.32
CA PRO A 30 15.19 2.73 34.98
C PRO A 30 15.18 4.19 34.51
N ALA A 31 15.89 4.47 33.44
CA ALA A 31 15.80 5.73 32.74
C ALA A 31 14.33 5.91 32.31
N THR A 32 13.64 6.83 32.95
CA THR A 32 12.34 7.31 32.49
C THR A 32 12.60 8.06 31.17
N THR A 33 12.62 7.34 30.06
CA THR A 33 12.43 7.93 28.75
C THR A 33 11.03 8.52 28.74
N ASN A 34 10.96 9.83 28.93
CA ASN A 34 9.80 10.62 28.57
C ASN A 34 9.59 10.46 27.06
N GLN A 35 8.91 9.40 26.65
CA GLN A 35 8.28 9.34 25.35
C GLN A 35 7.20 10.43 25.38
N LYS A 36 7.58 11.63 24.97
CA LYS A 36 6.64 12.68 24.60
C LYS A 36 5.65 12.03 23.64
N ALA A 37 4.39 11.95 24.05
CA ALA A 37 3.33 11.37 23.21
C ALA A 37 3.44 11.98 21.81
N LEU A 38 3.75 11.17 20.83
CA LEU A 38 3.97 11.55 19.43
C LEU A 38 2.74 12.18 18.76
N HIS A 39 1.63 12.25 19.49
CA HIS A 39 0.39 12.83 19.00
C HIS A 39 -0.18 13.83 20.01
N PRO A 40 -0.42 15.10 19.61
CA PRO A 40 -1.17 16.02 20.45
C PRO A 40 -2.55 15.40 20.73
N LYS A 41 -2.98 15.43 22.00
CA LYS A 41 -4.34 15.06 22.39
C LYS A 41 -5.30 16.02 21.72
N SER A 42 -5.90 15.60 20.60
CA SER A 42 -6.91 16.38 19.89
C SER A 42 -8.30 15.95 20.34
N ASN A 43 -9.28 16.83 20.21
CA ASN A 43 -10.65 16.59 20.65
C ASN A 43 -11.22 15.28 20.08
N PRO A 44 -11.76 14.38 20.92
CA PRO A 44 -12.33 13.12 20.44
C PRO A 44 -13.39 13.34 19.36
N GLY A 45 -13.23 12.65 18.21
CA GLY A 45 -14.24 12.61 17.16
C GLY A 45 -14.26 13.77 16.16
N ARG A 46 -13.25 14.67 16.11
CA ARG A 46 -13.16 15.79 15.17
C ARG A 46 -11.87 15.85 14.37
N PHE A 47 -11.45 14.68 13.86
CA PHE A 47 -10.21 14.60 13.09
C PHE A 47 -10.42 14.67 11.58
N TRP A 48 -11.66 14.57 11.15
CA TRP A 48 -12.09 14.56 9.76
C TRP A 48 -13.25 15.55 9.56
N PRO A 49 -13.47 16.04 8.33
CA PRO A 49 -14.56 16.97 8.05
C PRO A 49 -15.93 16.28 8.09
N ASP A 50 -16.98 17.06 8.07
CA ASP A 50 -18.36 16.65 7.77
C ASP A 50 -18.91 15.49 8.61
N GLY A 51 -18.50 15.39 9.87
CA GLY A 51 -18.94 14.34 10.78
C GLY A 51 -18.32 12.96 10.51
N ILE A 52 -17.33 12.88 9.62
CA ILE A 52 -16.58 11.64 9.40
C ILE A 52 -15.78 11.31 10.64
N ARG A 53 -15.96 10.10 11.16
CA ARG A 53 -15.16 9.53 12.26
C ARG A 53 -13.91 8.85 11.73
N MET A 54 -14.05 8.03 10.68
CA MET A 54 -12.95 7.27 10.08
C MET A 54 -13.20 7.05 8.60
N PRO A 55 -12.31 7.51 7.71
CA PRO A 55 -12.34 7.13 6.31
C PRO A 55 -11.77 5.73 6.10
N VAL A 56 -12.36 5.03 5.13
CA VAL A 56 -11.80 3.81 4.53
C VAL A 56 -11.43 4.13 3.09
N SER A 57 -10.21 3.82 2.70
CA SER A 57 -9.73 4.03 1.33
C SER A 57 -9.30 2.72 0.69
N ILE A 58 -9.86 2.41 -0.47
CA ILE A 58 -9.51 1.22 -1.24
C ILE A 58 -8.62 1.61 -2.41
N SER A 59 -7.50 0.91 -2.56
CA SER A 59 -6.66 0.93 -3.76
C SER A 59 -7.09 -0.22 -4.67
N LEU A 60 -7.55 0.09 -5.87
CA LEU A 60 -7.72 -0.88 -6.94
C LEU A 60 -6.44 -0.87 -7.79
N MET A 61 -5.64 -1.94 -7.68
CA MET A 61 -4.40 -2.08 -8.43
C MET A 61 -4.72 -2.57 -9.84
N PHE A 62 -4.53 -1.71 -10.83
CA PHE A 62 -4.68 -2.04 -12.25
C PHE A 62 -3.33 -2.35 -12.85
N GLU A 63 -2.98 -3.63 -12.84
CA GLU A 63 -1.65 -4.14 -13.17
C GLU A 63 -1.63 -5.14 -14.33
N SER A 64 -2.76 -5.70 -14.72
CA SER A 64 -2.84 -6.66 -15.83
C SER A 64 -2.20 -6.12 -17.10
N GLY A 65 -1.16 -6.78 -17.58
CA GLY A 65 -0.35 -6.33 -18.72
C GLY A 65 0.99 -5.70 -18.33
N ALA A 66 1.18 -5.29 -17.05
CA ALA A 66 2.44 -4.70 -16.57
C ALA A 66 3.42 -5.74 -16.00
N GLN A 67 3.00 -6.99 -15.85
CA GLN A 67 3.85 -8.07 -15.38
C GLN A 67 4.97 -8.40 -16.40
N PRO A 68 6.11 -8.97 -15.95
CA PRO A 68 7.15 -9.47 -16.84
C PRO A 68 6.60 -10.47 -17.86
N ARG A 69 7.13 -10.43 -19.08
CA ARG A 69 6.75 -11.39 -20.14
C ARG A 69 7.12 -12.82 -19.80
N PHE A 70 8.23 -12.99 -19.06
CA PHE A 70 8.75 -14.29 -18.63
C PHE A 70 8.98 -14.27 -17.13
N GLY A 71 8.69 -15.39 -16.45
CA GLY A 71 8.92 -15.52 -15.01
C GLY A 71 8.05 -14.60 -14.15
N ALA A 72 6.90 -14.15 -14.66
CA ALA A 72 5.95 -13.39 -13.84
C ALA A 72 5.48 -14.24 -12.64
N PRO A 73 5.38 -13.65 -11.43
CA PRO A 73 4.84 -14.35 -10.28
C PRO A 73 3.43 -14.90 -10.58
N THR A 74 3.16 -16.13 -10.18
CA THR A 74 1.90 -16.82 -10.47
C THR A 74 1.62 -17.85 -9.40
N PRO A 75 0.36 -18.14 -9.04
CA PRO A 75 0.03 -19.24 -8.13
C PRO A 75 0.35 -20.63 -8.72
N LEU A 76 0.68 -20.70 -10.02
CA LEU A 76 1.04 -21.94 -10.73
C LEU A 76 2.53 -22.31 -10.58
N VAL A 77 3.12 -22.01 -9.50
CA VAL A 77 4.56 -21.83 -9.19
C VAL A 77 5.50 -23.02 -9.36
N ARG A 78 5.07 -24.19 -9.74
CA ARG A 78 5.97 -25.36 -9.72
C ARG A 78 6.87 -25.49 -10.93
N TRP A 79 6.64 -24.67 -11.94
CA TRP A 79 7.41 -24.69 -13.17
C TRP A 79 7.53 -23.28 -13.74
N VAL A 80 8.77 -22.81 -13.86
CA VAL A 80 9.08 -21.57 -14.55
C VAL A 80 9.48 -21.94 -15.97
N PRO A 81 8.71 -21.56 -16.99
CA PRO A 81 9.06 -21.87 -18.38
C PRO A 81 10.40 -21.20 -18.73
N PRO A 82 11.23 -21.85 -19.56
CA PRO A 82 12.42 -21.24 -20.12
C PRO A 82 12.09 -19.93 -20.85
N GLU A 83 13.08 -19.03 -20.91
CA GLU A 83 12.93 -17.78 -21.67
C GLU A 83 12.49 -18.07 -23.10
N GLY A 84 11.55 -17.27 -23.63
CA GLY A 84 10.99 -17.43 -24.96
C GLY A 84 9.83 -18.43 -25.07
N ILE A 85 9.54 -19.20 -24.03
CA ILE A 85 8.38 -20.09 -24.00
C ILE A 85 7.16 -19.32 -23.49
N TYR A 86 6.09 -19.33 -24.27
CA TYR A 86 4.82 -18.70 -23.89
C TYR A 86 4.12 -19.50 -22.79
N ASP A 87 3.94 -18.87 -21.63
CA ASP A 87 3.23 -19.45 -20.49
C ASP A 87 1.75 -19.03 -20.52
N LEU A 88 0.95 -19.77 -21.26
CA LEU A 88 -0.49 -19.50 -21.44
C LEU A 88 -1.25 -19.40 -20.09
N PRO A 89 -1.09 -20.33 -19.13
CA PRO A 89 -1.81 -20.23 -17.86
C PRO A 89 -1.49 -18.95 -17.08
N THR A 90 -0.21 -18.60 -16.95
CA THR A 90 0.21 -17.37 -16.26
C THR A 90 -0.30 -16.12 -16.98
N MET A 91 -0.15 -16.05 -18.29
CA MET A 91 -0.61 -14.89 -19.07
C MET A 91 -2.12 -14.70 -19.00
N THR A 92 -2.90 -15.79 -19.02
CA THR A 92 -4.35 -15.73 -18.90
C THR A 92 -4.81 -15.45 -17.46
N TRP A 93 -4.02 -15.86 -16.47
CA TRP A 93 -4.27 -15.51 -15.07
C TRP A 93 -4.22 -13.99 -14.84
N TYR A 94 -3.23 -13.31 -15.41
CA TYR A 94 -3.17 -11.84 -15.40
C TYR A 94 -4.30 -11.20 -16.20
N ARG A 95 -4.56 -11.71 -17.42
CA ARG A 95 -5.61 -11.18 -18.29
C ARG A 95 -7.00 -11.21 -17.63
N TYR A 96 -7.22 -12.12 -16.68
CA TYR A 96 -8.45 -12.17 -15.91
C TYR A 96 -8.79 -10.83 -15.26
N GLY A 97 -7.79 -10.06 -14.83
CA GLY A 97 -7.98 -8.75 -14.23
C GLY A 97 -8.81 -7.82 -15.10
N VAL A 98 -8.52 -7.76 -16.39
CA VAL A 98 -9.23 -6.88 -17.33
C VAL A 98 -10.48 -7.49 -17.91
N THR A 99 -10.55 -8.81 -18.05
CA THR A 99 -11.73 -9.48 -18.65
C THR A 99 -12.87 -9.65 -17.65
N GLU A 100 -12.56 -9.89 -16.37
CA GLU A 100 -13.54 -10.19 -15.33
C GLU A 100 -13.35 -9.35 -14.06
N GLY A 101 -12.10 -9.18 -13.62
CA GLY A 101 -11.79 -8.61 -12.30
C GLY A 101 -12.22 -7.16 -12.17
N ILE A 102 -11.76 -6.27 -13.04
CA ILE A 102 -12.13 -4.85 -13.01
C ILE A 102 -13.63 -4.66 -13.29
N PRO A 103 -14.24 -5.28 -14.31
CA PRO A 103 -15.69 -5.19 -14.51
C PRO A 103 -16.49 -5.56 -13.25
N ARG A 104 -16.12 -6.66 -12.59
CA ARG A 104 -16.76 -7.11 -11.33
C ARG A 104 -16.54 -6.12 -10.18
N ALA A 105 -15.32 -5.58 -10.05
CA ALA A 105 -15.02 -4.57 -9.03
C ALA A 105 -15.84 -3.30 -9.23
N LEU A 106 -15.91 -2.78 -10.46
CA LEU A 106 -16.69 -1.58 -10.78
C LEU A 106 -18.18 -1.77 -10.52
N GLU A 107 -18.75 -2.92 -10.89
CA GLU A 107 -20.14 -3.24 -10.58
C GLU A 107 -20.40 -3.33 -9.07
N MET A 108 -19.49 -3.93 -8.32
CA MET A 108 -19.55 -3.99 -6.86
C MET A 108 -19.52 -2.58 -6.25
N PHE A 109 -18.57 -1.73 -6.65
CA PHE A 109 -18.45 -0.36 -6.14
C PHE A 109 -19.67 0.49 -6.47
N LYS A 110 -20.18 0.38 -7.70
CA LYS A 110 -21.43 1.04 -8.11
C LYS A 110 -22.62 0.62 -7.25
N ARG A 111 -22.82 -0.69 -7.06
CA ARG A 111 -23.91 -1.23 -6.24
C ARG A 111 -23.82 -0.80 -4.78
N LEU A 112 -22.61 -0.64 -4.25
CA LEU A 112 -22.34 -0.23 -2.87
C LEU A 112 -22.20 1.29 -2.72
N ASN A 113 -22.34 2.04 -3.81
CA ASN A 113 -22.23 3.50 -3.85
C ASN A 113 -20.95 4.03 -3.20
N ILE A 114 -19.80 3.48 -3.61
CA ILE A 114 -18.48 3.95 -3.16
C ILE A 114 -17.58 4.31 -4.34
N THR A 115 -16.64 5.22 -4.08
CA THR A 115 -15.55 5.52 -5.00
C THR A 115 -14.22 5.10 -4.39
N VAL A 116 -13.27 4.73 -5.25
CA VAL A 116 -11.95 4.23 -4.85
C VAL A 116 -10.84 4.95 -5.64
N THR A 117 -9.60 4.73 -5.26
CA THR A 117 -8.44 5.16 -6.04
C THR A 117 -7.90 3.95 -6.80
N SER A 118 -7.78 4.05 -8.13
CA SER A 118 -7.11 3.04 -8.94
C SER A 118 -5.66 3.45 -9.19
N HIS A 119 -4.72 2.62 -8.74
CA HIS A 119 -3.31 2.74 -9.07
C HIS A 119 -3.05 1.99 -10.37
N MET A 120 -2.71 2.73 -11.43
CA MET A 120 -2.64 2.25 -12.80
C MET A 120 -1.21 2.15 -13.28
N ALA A 121 -0.73 0.95 -13.59
CA ALA A 121 0.53 0.75 -14.29
C ALA A 121 0.42 1.24 -15.73
N GLY A 122 1.42 1.98 -16.23
CA GLY A 122 1.37 2.62 -17.54
C GLY A 122 1.21 1.64 -18.69
N GLN A 123 1.91 0.51 -18.63
CA GLN A 123 1.80 -0.54 -19.65
C GLN A 123 0.40 -1.19 -19.66
N ALA A 124 -0.24 -1.33 -18.48
CA ALA A 124 -1.62 -1.80 -18.39
C ALA A 124 -2.59 -0.81 -19.06
N VAL A 125 -2.41 0.49 -18.85
CA VAL A 125 -3.20 1.55 -19.50
C VAL A 125 -2.99 1.55 -21.01
N GLU A 126 -1.75 1.39 -21.49
CA GLU A 126 -1.42 1.30 -22.92
C GLU A 126 -2.07 0.09 -23.58
N MET A 127 -2.02 -1.08 -22.92
CA MET A 127 -2.59 -2.33 -23.45
C MET A 127 -4.11 -2.39 -23.37
N TYR A 128 -4.72 -1.75 -22.37
CA TYR A 128 -6.15 -1.82 -22.10
C TYR A 128 -6.77 -0.44 -21.85
N PRO A 129 -6.70 0.48 -22.83
CA PRO A 129 -7.14 1.86 -22.67
C PRO A 129 -8.63 1.99 -22.29
N ASP A 130 -9.49 1.12 -22.79
CA ASP A 130 -10.92 1.18 -22.50
C ASP A 130 -11.23 0.77 -21.05
N THR A 131 -10.43 -0.13 -20.47
CA THR A 131 -10.50 -0.47 -19.06
C THR A 131 -10.10 0.74 -18.19
N ALA A 132 -9.00 1.42 -18.53
CA ALA A 132 -8.60 2.64 -17.81
C ALA A 132 -9.67 3.73 -17.87
N LYS A 133 -10.26 3.95 -19.06
CA LYS A 133 -11.39 4.90 -19.25
C LYS A 133 -12.59 4.52 -18.39
N SER A 134 -12.99 3.24 -18.38
CA SER A 134 -14.15 2.77 -17.62
C SER A 134 -14.03 3.01 -16.12
N ILE A 135 -12.82 2.85 -15.56
CA ILE A 135 -12.54 3.14 -14.15
C ILE A 135 -12.80 4.63 -13.85
N VAL A 136 -12.25 5.52 -14.66
CA VAL A 136 -12.40 6.97 -14.46
C VAL A 136 -13.83 7.43 -14.71
N GLN A 137 -14.49 6.91 -15.74
CA GLN A 137 -15.88 7.20 -16.04
C GLN A 137 -16.85 6.76 -14.94
N ALA A 138 -16.48 5.72 -14.17
CA ALA A 138 -17.21 5.31 -12.98
C ALA A 138 -16.99 6.23 -11.76
N GLY A 139 -16.22 7.31 -11.89
CA GLY A 139 -15.98 8.31 -10.84
C GLY A 139 -14.79 7.98 -9.92
N HIS A 140 -14.02 6.95 -10.23
CA HIS A 140 -12.84 6.58 -9.45
C HIS A 140 -11.65 7.48 -9.81
N GLU A 141 -10.73 7.63 -8.85
CA GLU A 141 -9.48 8.37 -9.05
C GLU A 141 -8.47 7.51 -9.83
N ALA A 142 -7.78 8.11 -10.81
CA ALA A 142 -6.59 7.54 -11.41
C ALA A 142 -5.33 8.04 -10.69
N ALA A 143 -4.58 7.13 -10.10
CA ALA A 143 -3.26 7.35 -9.52
C ALA A 143 -2.21 6.55 -10.31
N ALA A 144 -0.94 6.97 -10.26
CA ALA A 144 0.14 6.35 -10.99
C ALA A 144 0.72 5.14 -10.23
N HIS A 145 1.14 4.10 -10.99
CA HIS A 145 1.76 2.89 -10.43
C HIS A 145 3.04 2.48 -11.20
N GLY A 146 3.84 3.46 -11.59
CA GLY A 146 4.99 3.22 -12.47
C GLY A 146 4.58 2.75 -13.87
N TRP A 147 5.59 2.49 -14.73
CA TRP A 147 5.28 2.03 -16.09
C TRP A 147 4.90 0.55 -16.13
N ASP A 148 5.72 -0.28 -15.53
CA ASP A 148 5.60 -1.73 -15.39
C ASP A 148 6.19 -2.19 -14.05
N TRP A 149 6.38 -3.49 -13.85
CA TRP A 149 6.96 -4.03 -12.61
C TRP A 149 8.49 -3.97 -12.53
N SER A 150 9.12 -3.06 -13.27
CA SER A 150 10.55 -2.82 -13.15
C SER A 150 10.93 -2.31 -11.76
N THR A 151 12.10 -2.77 -11.28
CA THR A 151 12.57 -2.45 -9.94
C THR A 151 13.11 -1.02 -9.88
N GLN A 152 12.32 -0.08 -9.36
CA GLN A 152 12.68 1.33 -9.27
C GLN A 152 13.86 1.59 -8.33
N SER A 153 14.02 0.80 -7.26
CA SER A 153 15.11 0.99 -6.28
C SER A 153 16.52 0.91 -6.88
N THR A 154 16.68 0.37 -8.08
CA THR A 154 17.96 0.28 -8.80
C THR A 154 18.12 1.38 -9.87
N MET A 155 17.11 2.21 -10.09
CA MET A 155 17.13 3.27 -11.10
C MET A 155 17.96 4.48 -10.61
N THR A 156 18.58 5.19 -11.54
CA THR A 156 19.09 6.55 -11.28
C THR A 156 17.92 7.51 -11.11
N GLU A 157 18.19 8.72 -10.60
CA GLU A 157 17.17 9.75 -10.43
C GLU A 157 16.43 10.08 -11.74
N GLU A 158 17.20 10.24 -12.84
CA GLU A 158 16.67 10.55 -14.16
C GLU A 158 15.86 9.39 -14.74
N GLN A 159 16.33 8.15 -14.55
CA GLN A 159 15.63 6.96 -15.01
C GLN A 159 14.28 6.82 -14.30
N GLU A 160 14.25 6.95 -12.97
CA GLU A 160 13.01 6.88 -12.20
C GLU A 160 12.05 8.01 -12.58
N LYS A 161 12.56 9.24 -12.71
CA LYS A 161 11.76 10.39 -13.13
C LYS A 161 11.14 10.21 -14.52
N ALA A 162 11.90 9.65 -15.46
CA ALA A 162 11.40 9.33 -16.80
C ALA A 162 10.34 8.22 -16.77
N PHE A 163 10.57 7.17 -15.97
CA PHE A 163 9.66 6.05 -15.76
C PHE A 163 8.31 6.51 -15.21
N ILE A 164 8.32 7.37 -14.19
CA ILE A 164 7.10 7.94 -13.60
C ILE A 164 6.41 8.89 -14.59
N ARG A 165 7.16 9.75 -15.27
CA ARG A 165 6.59 10.70 -16.24
C ARG A 165 5.88 9.97 -17.38
N LYS A 166 6.46 8.89 -17.90
CA LYS A 166 5.85 8.08 -18.94
C LYS A 166 4.48 7.54 -18.49
N ASN A 167 4.39 7.05 -17.25
CA ASN A 167 3.15 6.56 -16.66
C ASN A 167 2.08 7.67 -16.53
N VAL A 168 2.44 8.83 -15.98
CA VAL A 168 1.49 9.96 -15.84
C VAL A 168 0.96 10.43 -17.19
N ASN A 169 1.83 10.45 -18.21
CA ASN A 169 1.44 10.93 -19.53
C ASN A 169 0.41 10.00 -20.17
N ILE A 170 0.63 8.68 -20.16
CA ILE A 170 -0.32 7.73 -20.75
C ILE A 170 -1.66 7.72 -20.00
N ILE A 171 -1.65 7.82 -18.66
CA ILE A 171 -2.89 7.94 -17.88
C ILE A 171 -3.67 9.17 -18.32
N LYS A 172 -3.01 10.33 -18.41
CA LYS A 172 -3.66 11.57 -18.84
C LYS A 172 -4.18 11.50 -20.27
N GLU A 173 -3.38 10.95 -21.18
CA GLU A 173 -3.74 10.81 -22.60
C GLU A 173 -4.98 9.94 -22.76
N VAL A 174 -5.02 8.78 -22.10
CA VAL A 174 -6.08 7.79 -22.25
C VAL A 174 -7.35 8.19 -21.49
N THR A 175 -7.21 8.68 -20.26
CA THR A 175 -8.36 8.90 -19.35
C THR A 175 -8.80 10.36 -19.27
N GLY A 176 -7.99 11.30 -19.72
CA GLY A 176 -8.17 12.74 -19.49
C GLY A 176 -7.82 13.20 -18.07
N GLN A 177 -7.64 12.29 -17.11
CA GLN A 177 -7.33 12.61 -15.71
C GLN A 177 -5.81 12.58 -15.48
N ARG A 178 -5.26 13.66 -14.90
CA ARG A 178 -3.87 13.65 -14.45
C ARG A 178 -3.76 12.90 -13.12
N ALA A 179 -2.87 11.93 -13.05
CA ALA A 179 -2.53 11.27 -11.79
C ALA A 179 -1.80 12.26 -10.84
N LEU A 180 -2.32 12.40 -9.61
CA LEU A 180 -1.74 13.22 -8.55
C LEU A 180 -1.23 12.38 -7.37
N GLY A 181 -1.48 11.08 -7.38
CA GLY A 181 -1.01 10.10 -6.41
C GLY A 181 -0.10 9.08 -7.04
N PHE A 182 0.79 8.51 -6.24
CA PHE A 182 1.78 7.54 -6.68
C PHE A 182 1.86 6.34 -5.73
N ASN A 183 2.10 5.17 -6.30
CA ASN A 183 2.52 3.94 -5.63
C ASN A 183 3.62 3.27 -6.46
N ALA A 184 4.73 2.95 -5.84
CA ALA A 184 5.80 2.21 -6.50
C ALA A 184 5.43 0.72 -6.63
N PRO A 185 5.70 0.07 -7.77
CA PRO A 185 5.53 -1.37 -7.92
C PRO A 185 6.25 -2.12 -6.80
N GLY A 186 5.49 -2.97 -6.07
CA GLY A 186 6.00 -3.72 -4.92
C GLY A 186 6.46 -2.85 -3.74
N LEU A 187 6.06 -1.59 -3.64
CA LEU A 187 6.49 -0.59 -2.64
C LEU A 187 8.01 -0.33 -2.67
N ARG A 188 8.67 -0.54 -3.81
CA ARG A 188 10.14 -0.51 -3.95
C ARG A 188 10.62 0.67 -4.78
N ALA A 189 10.26 1.87 -4.36
CA ALA A 189 10.78 3.11 -4.90
C ALA A 189 12.29 3.27 -4.69
N SER A 190 12.92 4.16 -5.47
CA SER A 190 14.31 4.54 -5.23
C SER A 190 14.42 5.57 -4.09
N ARG A 191 15.64 5.84 -3.67
CA ARG A 191 15.92 6.92 -2.71
C ARG A 191 15.58 8.32 -3.24
N TYR A 192 15.35 8.48 -4.52
CA TYR A 192 15.05 9.77 -5.16
C TYR A 192 13.55 10.04 -5.28
N ILE A 193 12.71 9.09 -4.86
CA ILE A 193 11.27 9.10 -5.15
C ILE A 193 10.58 10.40 -4.76
N LEU A 194 10.78 10.90 -3.53
CA LEU A 194 10.08 12.09 -3.06
C LEU A 194 10.46 13.33 -3.85
N ASN A 195 11.75 13.49 -4.18
CA ASN A 195 12.22 14.58 -5.03
C ASN A 195 11.63 14.48 -6.44
N ASN A 196 11.59 13.28 -7.02
CA ASN A 196 11.01 13.05 -8.33
C ASN A 196 9.50 13.31 -8.35
N LEU A 197 8.76 12.84 -7.33
CA LEU A 197 7.32 13.09 -7.22
C LEU A 197 7.03 14.58 -7.06
N ASN A 198 7.76 15.27 -6.20
CA ASN A 198 7.64 16.72 -6.04
C ASN A 198 7.93 17.47 -7.35
N ALA A 199 9.04 17.16 -8.02
CA ALA A 199 9.40 17.78 -9.30
C ALA A 199 8.39 17.48 -10.44
N LEU A 200 7.64 16.40 -10.34
CA LEU A 200 6.59 16.02 -11.27
C LEU A 200 5.20 16.53 -10.84
N GLY A 201 5.09 17.23 -9.71
CA GLY A 201 3.85 17.85 -9.24
C GLY A 201 2.82 16.85 -8.69
N PHE A 202 3.27 15.76 -8.08
CA PHE A 202 2.41 14.87 -7.32
C PHE A 202 2.01 15.52 -5.98
N LYS A 203 0.82 15.19 -5.50
CA LYS A 203 0.34 15.63 -4.20
C LYS A 203 0.62 14.62 -3.09
N TYR A 204 0.69 13.32 -3.44
CA TYR A 204 0.86 12.26 -2.44
C TYR A 204 1.48 10.98 -3.00
N HIS A 205 1.97 10.15 -2.08
CA HIS A 205 2.29 8.74 -2.33
C HIS A 205 1.70 7.84 -1.23
N ILE A 206 1.79 6.52 -1.45
CA ILE A 206 1.25 5.54 -0.51
C ILE A 206 2.28 4.48 -0.06
N ASP A 207 3.55 4.66 -0.38
CA ASP A 207 4.59 3.64 -0.16
C ASP A 207 5.11 3.56 1.29
N ASP A 208 4.50 4.30 2.21
CA ASP A 208 4.82 4.26 3.64
C ASP A 208 3.86 3.32 4.38
N VAL A 209 4.40 2.49 5.25
CA VAL A 209 3.67 1.47 6.03
C VAL A 209 3.78 1.70 7.53
N SER A 210 4.20 2.90 7.95
CA SER A 210 4.58 3.17 9.34
C SER A 210 3.42 3.65 10.22
N ARG A 211 2.26 4.00 9.64
CA ARG A 211 1.17 4.66 10.38
C ARG A 211 -0.22 4.22 9.88
N ASP A 212 -1.22 4.42 10.75
CA ASP A 212 -2.64 4.24 10.45
C ASP A 212 -3.39 5.58 10.29
N GLU A 213 -2.67 6.64 10.02
CA GLU A 213 -3.21 7.97 9.72
C GLU A 213 -2.37 8.67 8.65
N PRO A 214 -3.00 9.48 7.78
CA PRO A 214 -2.24 10.23 6.79
C PRO A 214 -1.46 11.35 7.45
N PHE A 215 -0.33 11.67 6.86
CA PHE A 215 0.57 12.71 7.35
C PHE A 215 1.24 13.45 6.18
N VAL A 216 2.03 14.46 6.48
CA VAL A 216 2.72 15.28 5.47
C VAL A 216 4.21 15.23 5.71
N VAL A 217 4.96 14.97 4.67
CA VAL A 217 6.42 15.03 4.66
C VAL A 217 6.85 16.38 4.07
N GLN A 218 7.56 17.16 4.85
CA GLN A 218 8.20 18.38 4.40
C GLN A 218 9.52 18.03 3.69
N ILE A 219 9.55 18.21 2.37
CA ILE A 219 10.72 17.88 1.53
C ILE A 219 11.79 18.95 1.71
N ASP A 220 11.36 20.22 1.67
CA ASP A 220 12.16 21.41 1.94
C ASP A 220 11.27 22.53 2.49
N ASP A 221 11.80 23.75 2.64
CA ASP A 221 11.09 24.90 3.19
C ASP A 221 9.87 25.36 2.34
N LYS A 222 9.75 24.88 1.11
CA LYS A 222 8.74 25.34 0.13
C LYS A 222 7.85 24.22 -0.41
N SER A 223 8.23 22.98 -0.17
CA SER A 223 7.56 21.84 -0.77
C SER A 223 7.25 20.75 0.24
N GLU A 224 6.06 20.21 0.13
CA GLU A 224 5.57 19.12 0.95
C GLU A 224 4.79 18.12 0.11
N ILE A 225 4.74 16.88 0.57
CA ILE A 225 3.99 15.81 -0.06
C ILE A 225 3.19 15.07 1.02
N ALA A 226 1.92 14.77 0.74
CA ALA A 226 1.12 13.97 1.65
C ALA A 226 1.45 12.49 1.52
N VAL A 227 1.32 11.77 2.62
CA VAL A 227 1.41 10.32 2.67
C VAL A 227 0.06 9.76 3.11
N VAL A 228 -0.52 8.90 2.30
CA VAL A 228 -1.67 8.07 2.66
C VAL A 228 -1.13 6.67 2.91
N PRO A 229 -0.92 6.25 4.17
CA PRO A 229 -0.18 5.04 4.47
C PRO A 229 -0.80 3.78 3.86
N TYR A 230 0.04 2.87 3.44
CA TYR A 230 -0.35 1.56 2.93
C TYR A 230 -0.41 0.54 4.06
N THR A 231 -1.43 -0.30 4.10
CA THR A 231 -1.54 -1.37 5.09
C THR A 231 -1.24 -2.70 4.42
N ILE A 232 -0.04 -3.24 4.67
CA ILE A 232 0.40 -4.52 4.09
C ILE A 232 -0.52 -5.66 4.50
N ASP A 233 -0.97 -5.69 5.76
CA ASP A 233 -1.82 -6.75 6.30
C ASP A 233 -3.20 -6.83 5.62
N LEU A 234 -3.61 -5.76 4.95
CA LEU A 234 -4.88 -5.64 4.23
C LEU A 234 -4.68 -5.53 2.70
N ASN A 235 -3.56 -6.03 2.22
CA ASN A 235 -3.28 -6.26 0.81
C ASN A 235 -3.65 -7.70 0.46
N ASP A 236 -4.51 -7.89 -0.52
CA ASP A 236 -5.01 -9.21 -0.93
C ASP A 236 -3.91 -10.14 -1.46
N ILE A 237 -2.90 -9.63 -2.18
CA ILE A 237 -1.75 -10.45 -2.61
C ILE A 237 -0.98 -10.95 -1.38
N PHE A 238 -0.70 -10.06 -0.42
CA PHE A 238 0.02 -10.45 0.77
C PHE A 238 -0.78 -11.44 1.62
N ALA A 239 -2.10 -11.27 1.68
CA ALA A 239 -2.99 -12.21 2.37
C ALA A 239 -3.02 -13.57 1.69
N TYR A 240 -3.27 -13.63 0.38
CA TYR A 240 -3.43 -14.90 -0.34
C TYR A 240 -2.11 -15.57 -0.69
N GLU A 241 -1.16 -14.83 -1.26
CA GLU A 241 0.10 -15.40 -1.74
C GLU A 241 1.18 -15.45 -0.63
N GLY A 242 1.17 -14.48 0.29
CA GLY A 242 2.13 -14.41 1.39
C GLY A 242 1.73 -15.20 2.62
N ARG A 243 0.48 -15.05 3.09
CA ARG A 243 -0.05 -15.69 4.30
C ARG A 243 -0.93 -16.90 4.03
N HIS A 244 -1.29 -17.17 2.78
CA HIS A 244 -2.18 -18.25 2.36
C HIS A 244 -3.56 -18.22 3.03
N PHE A 245 -4.09 -17.03 3.24
CA PHE A 245 -5.41 -16.86 3.83
C PHE A 245 -6.51 -17.36 2.89
N SER A 246 -7.52 -18.00 3.48
CA SER A 246 -8.83 -18.13 2.85
C SER A 246 -9.57 -16.80 2.82
N ASP A 247 -10.61 -16.70 2.01
CA ASP A 247 -11.48 -15.50 1.97
C ASP A 247 -12.12 -15.20 3.33
N GLY A 248 -12.46 -16.23 4.11
CA GLY A 248 -12.96 -16.09 5.48
C GLY A 248 -11.94 -15.45 6.42
N GLU A 249 -10.70 -15.92 6.39
CA GLU A 249 -9.62 -15.37 7.22
C GLU A 249 -9.28 -13.93 6.85
N LEU A 250 -9.29 -13.58 5.56
CA LEU A 250 -9.12 -12.19 5.12
C LEU A 250 -10.27 -11.32 5.60
N GLN A 251 -11.52 -11.79 5.49
CA GLN A 251 -12.70 -11.06 5.97
C GLN A 251 -12.61 -10.79 7.47
N ASP A 252 -12.24 -11.78 8.25
CA ASP A 252 -12.05 -11.66 9.69
C ASP A 252 -10.92 -10.70 10.05
N ALA A 253 -9.80 -10.74 9.32
CA ALA A 253 -8.70 -9.81 9.51
C ALA A 253 -9.14 -8.37 9.22
N MET A 254 -9.84 -8.14 8.10
CA MET A 254 -10.39 -6.82 7.76
C MET A 254 -11.35 -6.29 8.83
N LYS A 255 -12.29 -7.12 9.32
CA LYS A 255 -13.24 -6.69 10.36
C LYS A 255 -12.56 -6.36 11.68
N ARG A 256 -11.64 -7.21 12.15
CA ARG A 256 -10.90 -6.96 13.40
C ARG A 256 -10.05 -5.70 13.31
N SER A 257 -9.32 -5.50 12.22
CA SER A 257 -8.52 -4.28 11.99
C SER A 257 -9.41 -3.04 11.93
N PHE A 258 -10.54 -3.15 11.23
CA PHE A 258 -11.51 -2.06 11.13
C PHE A 258 -12.08 -1.69 12.51
N ASP A 259 -12.52 -2.66 13.31
CA ASP A 259 -13.11 -2.40 14.63
C ASP A 259 -12.12 -1.75 15.57
N GLN A 260 -10.86 -2.19 15.58
CA GLN A 260 -9.79 -1.59 16.38
C GLN A 260 -9.53 -0.13 15.95
N LEU A 261 -9.35 0.12 14.65
CA LEU A 261 -9.13 1.48 14.13
C LEU A 261 -10.33 2.40 14.37
N TYR A 262 -11.55 1.86 14.25
CA TYR A 262 -12.78 2.61 14.51
C TYR A 262 -12.91 2.99 16.00
N GLU A 263 -12.52 2.12 16.92
CA GLU A 263 -12.45 2.43 18.35
C GLU A 263 -11.44 3.56 18.60
N GLU A 264 -10.22 3.42 18.12
CA GLU A 264 -9.15 4.41 18.25
C GLU A 264 -9.51 5.78 17.64
N ALA A 265 -10.30 5.78 16.56
CA ALA A 265 -10.77 6.99 15.90
C ALA A 265 -11.65 7.89 16.78
N GLY A 266 -12.08 7.41 17.95
CA GLY A 266 -12.73 8.23 18.98
C GLY A 266 -11.80 9.19 19.69
N SER A 267 -10.50 8.90 19.74
CA SER A 267 -9.50 9.66 20.51
C SER A 267 -8.36 10.25 19.69
N ARG A 268 -8.16 9.80 18.44
CA ARG A 268 -7.11 10.27 17.54
C ARG A 268 -7.48 10.05 16.08
N ARG A 269 -6.76 10.69 15.15
CA ARG A 269 -6.97 10.47 13.72
C ARG A 269 -6.65 9.03 13.36
N ARG A 270 -7.55 8.41 12.60
CA ARG A 270 -7.37 7.06 12.04
C ARG A 270 -7.98 7.00 10.67
N MET A 271 -7.44 6.12 9.84
CA MET A 271 -8.01 5.68 8.58
C MET A 271 -7.72 4.20 8.38
N MET A 272 -8.46 3.57 7.48
CA MET A 272 -8.16 2.22 7.02
C MET A 272 -7.80 2.23 5.54
N SER A 273 -6.65 1.66 5.18
CA SER A 273 -6.25 1.44 3.79
C SER A 273 -6.39 -0.04 3.44
N ILE A 274 -6.96 -0.33 2.27
CA ILE A 274 -7.11 -1.69 1.72
C ILE A 274 -6.56 -1.67 0.30
N ALA A 275 -5.84 -2.71 -0.11
CA ALA A 275 -5.40 -2.88 -1.49
C ALA A 275 -5.96 -4.18 -2.07
N ILE A 276 -6.58 -4.07 -3.24
CA ILE A 276 -7.11 -5.18 -4.02
C ILE A 276 -6.54 -5.15 -5.42
N HIS A 277 -6.21 -6.32 -5.95
CA HIS A 277 -5.63 -6.44 -7.28
C HIS A 277 -6.64 -6.96 -8.29
N ASP A 278 -6.57 -6.41 -9.47
CA ASP A 278 -7.49 -6.70 -10.59
C ASP A 278 -7.64 -8.22 -10.83
N ARG A 279 -6.53 -8.95 -10.91
CA ARG A 279 -6.49 -10.40 -11.18
C ARG A 279 -7.01 -11.27 -10.02
N LEU A 280 -7.07 -10.72 -8.81
CA LEU A 280 -7.58 -11.41 -7.63
C LEU A 280 -9.06 -11.14 -7.37
N MET A 281 -9.71 -10.25 -8.13
CA MET A 281 -11.15 -10.00 -8.01
C MET A 281 -12.00 -11.17 -8.56
N ARG A 282 -11.69 -12.37 -8.06
CA ARG A 282 -12.43 -13.61 -8.29
C ARG A 282 -13.81 -13.56 -7.63
N PRO A 283 -14.79 -14.40 -8.00
CA PRO A 283 -16.14 -14.32 -7.46
C PRO A 283 -16.21 -14.34 -5.94
N GLU A 284 -15.48 -15.22 -5.29
CA GLU A 284 -15.44 -15.35 -3.83
C GLU A 284 -14.83 -14.11 -3.18
N HIS A 285 -13.69 -13.66 -3.68
CA HIS A 285 -13.02 -12.47 -3.17
C HIS A 285 -13.89 -11.21 -3.32
N ALA A 286 -14.55 -11.02 -4.46
CA ALA A 286 -15.47 -9.91 -4.65
C ALA A 286 -16.67 -9.96 -3.69
N LYS A 287 -17.16 -11.16 -3.36
CA LYS A 287 -18.20 -11.35 -2.33
C LYS A 287 -17.69 -10.92 -0.96
N THR A 288 -16.52 -11.41 -0.56
CA THR A 288 -15.86 -11.07 0.71
C THR A 288 -15.64 -9.57 0.86
N MET A 289 -15.12 -8.90 -0.16
CA MET A 289 -14.96 -7.45 -0.17
C MET A 289 -16.28 -6.70 -0.08
N GLY A 290 -17.31 -7.14 -0.84
CA GLY A 290 -18.62 -6.53 -0.79
C GLY A 290 -19.31 -6.68 0.57
N GLU A 291 -19.11 -7.78 1.25
CA GLU A 291 -19.61 -8.01 2.62
C GLU A 291 -18.89 -7.13 3.63
N PHE A 292 -17.58 -7.00 3.52
CA PHE A 292 -16.80 -6.09 4.36
C PHE A 292 -17.22 -4.62 4.16
N ILE A 293 -17.39 -4.16 2.92
CA ILE A 293 -17.83 -2.79 2.63
C ILE A 293 -19.17 -2.51 3.30
N ARG A 294 -20.15 -3.42 3.17
CA ARG A 294 -21.46 -3.29 3.84
C ARG A 294 -21.33 -3.25 5.37
N TYR A 295 -20.47 -4.08 5.93
CA TYR A 295 -20.19 -4.07 7.37
C TYR A 295 -19.65 -2.71 7.84
N ALA A 296 -18.68 -2.16 7.13
CA ALA A 296 -18.11 -0.86 7.46
C ALA A 296 -19.09 0.30 7.30
N GLN A 297 -19.95 0.25 6.26
CA GLN A 297 -21.00 1.25 6.01
C GLN A 297 -22.08 1.31 7.11
N GLN A 298 -22.26 0.25 7.90
CA GLN A 298 -23.19 0.25 9.03
C GLN A 298 -22.67 1.04 10.24
N LYS A 299 -21.39 1.40 10.27
CA LYS A 299 -20.81 2.13 11.39
C LYS A 299 -20.93 3.64 11.19
N GLN A 300 -21.41 4.33 12.22
CA GLN A 300 -21.63 5.77 12.17
C GLN A 300 -20.34 6.55 11.85
N GLY A 301 -20.44 7.48 10.91
CA GLY A 301 -19.31 8.36 10.55
C GLY A 301 -18.20 7.65 9.74
N VAL A 302 -18.45 6.47 9.20
CA VAL A 302 -17.54 5.84 8.25
C VAL A 302 -17.84 6.34 6.83
N SER A 303 -16.80 6.70 6.10
CA SER A 303 -16.89 7.15 4.72
C SER A 303 -15.83 6.45 3.85
N PHE A 304 -16.26 5.96 2.70
CA PHE A 304 -15.31 5.46 1.68
C PHE A 304 -14.83 6.64 0.84
N MET A 305 -13.53 6.91 0.87
CA MET A 305 -12.94 8.11 0.25
C MET A 305 -11.82 7.73 -0.73
N LYS A 306 -11.78 8.47 -1.85
CA LYS A 306 -10.60 8.47 -2.72
C LYS A 306 -9.41 9.06 -1.96
N LYS A 307 -8.20 8.63 -2.32
CA LYS A 307 -7.00 9.13 -1.65
C LYS A 307 -6.80 10.62 -1.86
N ILE A 308 -7.14 11.13 -3.05
CA ILE A 308 -7.03 12.57 -3.32
C ILE A 308 -7.92 13.40 -2.39
N ASP A 309 -9.12 12.93 -2.04
CA ASP A 309 -10.02 13.65 -1.14
C ASP A 309 -9.47 13.68 0.30
N ILE A 310 -8.85 12.57 0.75
CA ILE A 310 -8.12 12.51 2.01
C ILE A 310 -6.94 13.48 2.01
N VAL A 311 -6.16 13.51 0.95
CA VAL A 311 -4.98 14.36 0.77
C VAL A 311 -5.35 15.84 0.75
N ASP A 312 -6.38 16.20 0.01
CA ASP A 312 -6.85 17.59 -0.06
C ASP A 312 -7.32 18.12 1.31
N TYR A 313 -7.84 17.23 2.16
CA TYR A 313 -8.13 17.57 3.55
C TYR A 313 -6.86 17.71 4.39
N ILE A 314 -5.97 16.71 4.36
CA ILE A 314 -4.78 16.66 5.23
C ILE A 314 -3.81 17.80 4.94
N LEU A 315 -3.61 18.18 3.68
CA LEU A 315 -2.75 19.31 3.33
C LEU A 315 -3.24 20.63 3.93
N ARG A 316 -4.55 20.78 4.17
CA ARG A 316 -5.15 21.98 4.76
C ARG A 316 -5.39 21.88 6.28
N ALA A 317 -5.37 20.67 6.83
CA ALA A 317 -5.70 20.43 8.24
C ALA A 317 -4.58 20.99 9.17
N PRO A 318 -4.88 21.93 10.06
CA PRO A 318 -3.86 22.56 10.90
C PRO A 318 -3.27 21.59 11.94
N ASN A 319 -4.00 20.53 12.25
CA ASN A 319 -3.60 19.47 13.19
C ASN A 319 -3.10 18.20 12.48
N ALA A 320 -2.80 18.25 11.18
CA ALA A 320 -2.12 17.16 10.50
C ALA A 320 -0.67 17.03 11.00
N ILE A 321 -0.20 15.80 11.12
CA ILE A 321 1.20 15.54 11.39
C ILE A 321 2.00 16.06 10.19
N ARG A 322 3.01 16.91 10.46
CA ARG A 322 3.98 17.39 9.48
C ARG A 322 5.36 17.16 10.01
N GLU A 323 6.16 16.42 9.29
CA GLU A 323 7.51 16.05 9.71
C GLU A 323 8.51 16.28 8.58
N PRO A 324 9.71 16.79 8.91
CA PRO A 324 10.79 16.89 7.93
C PRO A 324 11.12 15.52 7.35
N ILE A 325 11.48 15.48 6.07
CA ILE A 325 11.87 14.24 5.38
C ILE A 325 12.95 13.47 6.13
N GLY A 326 13.92 14.17 6.79
CA GLY A 326 14.96 13.59 7.60
C GLY A 326 14.50 12.89 8.86
N THR A 327 13.38 13.29 9.40
CA THR A 327 12.75 12.65 10.56
C THR A 327 12.01 11.38 10.15
N VAL A 328 11.29 11.45 9.02
CA VAL A 328 10.47 10.33 8.52
C VAL A 328 11.35 9.22 7.95
N TYR A 329 12.40 9.59 7.20
CA TYR A 329 13.28 8.65 6.50
C TYR A 329 14.76 8.86 6.86
N PRO A 330 15.15 8.65 8.13
CA PRO A 330 16.50 9.00 8.64
C PRO A 330 17.62 8.14 8.05
N PHE A 331 17.30 7.05 7.37
CA PHE A 331 18.28 6.06 6.91
C PHE A 331 18.60 6.16 5.41
N ILE A 332 18.21 7.24 4.73
CA ILE A 332 18.49 7.40 3.31
C ILE A 332 19.69 8.32 3.13
N PRO A 333 20.93 7.79 3.00
CA PRO A 333 22.13 8.61 2.81
C PRO A 333 22.03 9.43 1.53
N GLY A 334 22.25 10.75 1.63
CA GLY A 334 22.28 11.65 0.48
C GLY A 334 20.92 12.08 -0.08
N LEU A 335 19.79 11.73 0.59
CA LEU A 335 18.49 12.27 0.24
C LEU A 335 18.38 13.77 0.59
N TYR A 336 19.19 14.20 1.54
CA TYR A 336 19.15 15.54 2.14
C TYR A 336 20.35 16.36 1.67
N ARG A 337 20.41 16.70 0.39
CA ARG A 337 21.30 17.75 -0.07
C ARG A 337 20.64 19.09 0.22
N GLY A 338 20.91 19.68 1.38
CA GLY A 338 20.45 21.02 1.68
C GLY A 338 19.99 21.30 3.11
N ALA A 339 20.34 20.43 4.10
CA ALA A 339 20.25 20.79 5.51
C ALA A 339 21.62 21.17 6.04
#